data_074d9997026c433a5cf08456f780e3c7
#
_entry.id   074d9997026c433a5cf08456f780e3c7
#
_cell.length_a   1.000
_cell.length_b   1.000
_cell.length_c   1.000
_cell.angle_alpha   90.00
_cell.angle_beta   90.00
_cell.angle_gamma   90.00
#
_symmetry.space_group_name_H-M   'P 1'
#
loop_
_entity.id
_entity.type
_entity.pdbx_description
1 polymer ?
#
loop_
_entity_poly.entity_id
_entity_poly.type
_entity_poly.pdbx_seq_one_letter_code
_entity_poly.pdbx_strand_id
1 'polypeptide(L)'
;MLRKLLNNLTPNYNSLKSRTVFGIIFLVSLFIRLPFFFRDYIDKDESTFIIMGQSWVNGHLPYVELWDLKPPINFLFFAGVIYAFGKSLIAIRFFGALIIAITSFYSYKITLLVSTKKIAFWCAIFCVFFESLFGSMQGVMSEHISMVFFIPAIYFLLKYEKWYLILIAGILMGLTSMVKLNMAYPITWAGFYFIYNYTRRKEYTKGIINTIAFGSGILLIIALTIFPYYYNGNVDLWWNSVIKAPLTYIESRRSSFLSFAPLIMLLTVFFVFAKKKNLIDFKNQTIQLLLIITIGIVVSFIKGGRLNGHYLIQLYPVLLILVSIFISNISFLKRLTYKPILAFLLLLIPMESYLEYIAIIKNKIEKGSYFNGEGIEIPLYLEKNNIDTTSILFTEYHIGYWFLETNPPTKSATHPSNIYRSELFPFYKNPRITVLEEIRFILEEKRPQIIVKRKGKELLDRKLVDENKYANNYLEHHYKLLKTIGNAIIYQRLK
;
A
#
# COMPACT_ATOMS: atom_id res chain seq x y z
N MET A 1 41.77 11.52 14.62
CA MET A 1 41.54 10.76 13.37
C MET A 1 40.06 10.54 13.08
N LEU A 2 39.29 9.95 13.97
CA LEU A 2 37.83 9.68 13.81
C LEU A 2 37.02 10.95 13.51
N ARG A 3 37.27 12.07 14.20
CA ARG A 3 36.59 13.36 14.02
C ARG A 3 36.85 13.99 12.64
N LYS A 4 38.06 13.75 12.06
CA LYS A 4 38.41 14.20 10.70
C LYS A 4 37.74 13.34 9.63
N LEU A 5 37.65 12.02 9.84
CA LEU A 5 36.91 11.08 9.00
C LEU A 5 35.40 11.39 9.00
N LEU A 6 34.81 11.65 10.17
CA LEU A 6 33.40 11.96 10.32
C LEU A 6 33.04 13.34 9.73
N ASN A 7 33.94 14.33 9.80
CA ASN A 7 33.74 15.62 9.15
C ASN A 7 33.82 15.52 7.62
N ASN A 8 34.61 14.59 7.08
CA ASN A 8 34.67 14.31 5.64
C ASN A 8 33.45 13.50 5.15
N LEU A 9 32.73 12.80 6.04
CA LEU A 9 31.52 12.06 5.73
C LEU A 9 30.24 12.93 5.85
N THR A 10 30.32 14.14 6.40
CA THR A 10 29.17 15.05 6.40
C THR A 10 28.99 15.66 5.02
N PRO A 11 27.96 15.27 4.26
CA PRO A 11 27.76 15.84 2.94
C PRO A 11 27.52 17.35 3.03
N ASN A 12 28.15 18.10 2.15
CA ASN A 12 27.78 19.49 1.96
C ASN A 12 26.40 19.55 1.25
N TYR A 13 25.33 19.61 2.04
CA TYR A 13 23.95 19.59 1.52
C TYR A 13 23.71 20.69 0.46
N ASN A 14 24.42 21.84 0.56
CA ASN A 14 24.24 22.95 -0.37
C ASN A 14 24.78 22.62 -1.78
N SER A 15 25.80 21.78 -1.90
CA SER A 15 26.37 21.36 -3.16
C SER A 15 25.63 20.18 -3.82
N LEU A 16 24.76 19.47 -3.10
CA LEU A 16 24.03 18.33 -3.64
C LEU A 16 23.07 18.76 -4.74
N LYS A 17 23.25 18.15 -5.94
CA LYS A 17 22.29 18.27 -7.04
C LYS A 17 21.07 17.39 -6.78
N SER A 18 19.90 17.78 -7.30
CA SER A 18 18.65 16.99 -7.14
C SER A 18 18.78 15.53 -7.62
N ARG A 19 19.54 15.29 -8.70
CA ARG A 19 19.81 13.91 -9.19
C ARG A 19 20.59 13.07 -8.18
N THR A 20 21.60 13.65 -7.53
CA THR A 20 22.39 12.99 -6.47
C THR A 20 21.52 12.68 -5.26
N VAL A 21 20.65 13.62 -4.85
CA VAL A 21 19.71 13.41 -3.75
C VAL A 21 18.75 12.24 -4.08
N PHE A 22 18.17 12.22 -5.28
CA PHE A 22 17.33 11.11 -5.72
C PHE A 22 18.08 9.76 -5.70
N GLY A 23 19.30 9.72 -6.23
CA GLY A 23 20.15 8.51 -6.21
C GLY A 23 20.39 7.99 -4.80
N ILE A 24 20.71 8.87 -3.84
CA ILE A 24 20.90 8.48 -2.43
C ILE A 24 19.60 7.94 -1.83
N ILE A 25 18.48 8.63 -2.03
CA ILE A 25 17.16 8.20 -1.53
C ILE A 25 16.81 6.83 -2.10
N PHE A 26 17.03 6.62 -3.39
CA PHE A 26 16.75 5.34 -4.04
C PHE A 26 17.65 4.22 -3.52
N LEU A 27 18.95 4.47 -3.34
CA LEU A 27 19.87 3.49 -2.77
C LEU A 27 19.50 3.12 -1.32
N VAL A 28 19.07 4.09 -0.51
CA VAL A 28 18.57 3.83 0.86
C VAL A 28 17.30 3.00 0.82
N SER A 29 16.35 3.34 -0.06
CA SER A 29 15.11 2.57 -0.25
C SER A 29 15.43 1.14 -0.68
N LEU A 30 16.30 0.99 -1.67
CA LEU A 30 16.74 -0.32 -2.16
C LEU A 30 17.42 -1.14 -1.06
N PHE A 31 18.37 -0.55 -0.32
CA PHE A 31 19.09 -1.22 0.76
C PHE A 31 18.16 -1.75 1.84
N ILE A 32 17.17 -0.95 2.26
CA ILE A 32 16.23 -1.35 3.32
C ILE A 32 15.29 -2.46 2.84
N ARG A 33 14.86 -2.43 1.57
CA ARG A 33 13.83 -3.32 1.04
C ARG A 33 14.36 -4.56 0.32
N LEU A 34 15.63 -4.54 -0.12
CA LEU A 34 16.22 -5.62 -0.89
C LEU A 34 16.10 -7.01 -0.25
N PRO A 35 16.30 -7.21 1.08
CA PRO A 35 16.22 -8.56 1.65
C PRO A 35 14.80 -9.13 1.54
N PHE A 36 13.78 -8.28 1.57
CA PHE A 36 12.37 -8.68 1.43
C PHE A 36 11.98 -9.03 -0.03
N PHE A 37 12.84 -8.77 -1.02
CA PHE A 37 12.59 -9.20 -2.40
C PHE A 37 12.54 -10.73 -2.52
N PHE A 38 13.18 -11.42 -1.61
CA PHE A 38 13.30 -12.88 -1.58
C PHE A 38 12.30 -13.56 -0.64
N ARG A 39 11.51 -12.78 0.10
CA ARG A 39 10.45 -13.30 0.96
C ARG A 39 9.14 -13.40 0.17
N ASP A 40 8.47 -14.56 0.25
CA ASP A 40 7.29 -14.87 -0.55
C ASP A 40 6.03 -14.11 -0.10
N TYR A 41 5.67 -14.25 1.16
CA TYR A 41 4.40 -13.82 1.71
C TYR A 41 4.61 -12.76 2.78
N ILE A 42 4.45 -11.51 2.39
CA ILE A 42 4.56 -10.37 3.31
C ILE A 42 3.18 -9.94 3.79
N ASP A 43 2.25 -9.75 2.86
CA ASP A 43 0.89 -9.32 3.17
C ASP A 43 -0.12 -9.99 2.22
N LYS A 44 -1.33 -10.25 2.73
CA LYS A 44 -2.43 -10.81 1.95
C LYS A 44 -2.84 -9.90 0.80
N ASP A 45 -2.87 -8.60 1.04
CA ASP A 45 -3.25 -7.61 0.04
C ASP A 45 -2.27 -7.65 -1.15
N GLU A 46 -0.94 -7.63 -0.91
CA GLU A 46 0.07 -7.71 -1.97
C GLU A 46 -0.11 -8.98 -2.83
N SER A 47 -0.30 -10.13 -2.18
CA SER A 47 -0.51 -11.40 -2.89
C SER A 47 -1.75 -11.36 -3.78
N THR A 48 -2.85 -10.81 -3.27
CA THR A 48 -4.08 -10.62 -4.05
C THR A 48 -3.86 -9.70 -5.24
N PHE A 49 -3.12 -8.60 -5.06
CA PHE A 49 -2.85 -7.65 -6.15
C PHE A 49 -1.99 -8.28 -7.25
N ILE A 50 -1.02 -9.13 -6.89
CA ILE A 50 -0.19 -9.88 -7.84
C ILE A 50 -1.07 -10.84 -8.66
N ILE A 51 -1.94 -11.60 -8.02
CA ILE A 51 -2.85 -12.56 -8.68
C ILE A 51 -3.81 -11.82 -9.62
N MET A 52 -4.42 -10.72 -9.17
CA MET A 52 -5.28 -9.87 -9.98
C MET A 52 -4.52 -9.25 -11.17
N GLY A 53 -3.27 -8.82 -10.95
CA GLY A 53 -2.39 -8.29 -12.00
C GLY A 53 -2.06 -9.35 -13.05
N GLN A 54 -1.77 -10.59 -12.63
CA GLN A 54 -1.51 -11.71 -13.54
C GLN A 54 -2.76 -12.04 -14.36
N SER A 55 -3.94 -12.10 -13.74
CA SER A 55 -5.21 -12.33 -14.45
C SER A 55 -5.44 -11.27 -15.53
N TRP A 56 -5.07 -10.01 -15.23
CA TRP A 56 -5.17 -8.93 -16.24
C TRP A 56 -4.19 -9.11 -17.40
N VAL A 57 -2.94 -9.54 -17.13
CA VAL A 57 -1.98 -9.88 -18.20
C VAL A 57 -2.47 -11.05 -19.06
N ASN A 58 -3.20 -11.98 -18.46
CA ASN A 58 -3.81 -13.11 -19.18
C ASN A 58 -5.07 -12.72 -19.99
N GLY A 59 -5.43 -11.43 -20.04
CA GLY A 59 -6.54 -10.89 -20.84
C GLY A 59 -7.86 -10.71 -20.09
N HIS A 60 -7.91 -10.97 -18.79
CA HIS A 60 -9.12 -10.80 -17.97
C HIS A 60 -9.10 -9.45 -17.24
N LEU A 61 -10.06 -8.58 -17.56
CA LEU A 61 -10.23 -7.33 -16.79
C LEU A 61 -10.48 -7.65 -15.30
N PRO A 62 -10.00 -6.78 -14.37
CA PRO A 62 -10.33 -6.93 -12.96
C PRO A 62 -11.83 -7.13 -12.73
N TYR A 63 -12.19 -7.89 -11.71
CA TYR A 63 -13.56 -8.26 -11.31
C TYR A 63 -14.28 -9.25 -12.21
N VAL A 64 -13.82 -9.51 -13.44
CA VAL A 64 -14.47 -10.45 -14.37
C VAL A 64 -14.25 -11.88 -13.95
N GLU A 65 -13.01 -12.32 -13.85
CA GLU A 65 -12.63 -13.68 -13.44
C GLU A 65 -12.32 -13.77 -11.95
N LEU A 66 -11.47 -12.89 -11.47
CA LEU A 66 -11.10 -12.74 -10.09
C LEU A 66 -11.68 -11.44 -9.51
N TRP A 67 -11.81 -11.36 -8.18
CA TRP A 67 -12.44 -10.21 -7.56
C TRP A 67 -11.72 -9.73 -6.30
N ASP A 68 -11.55 -8.41 -6.20
CA ASP A 68 -11.21 -7.67 -4.98
C ASP A 68 -11.79 -6.26 -5.04
N LEU A 69 -11.92 -5.60 -3.89
CA LEU A 69 -12.61 -4.30 -3.74
C LEU A 69 -11.71 -3.07 -4.00
N LYS A 70 -10.49 -3.26 -4.48
CA LYS A 70 -9.61 -2.12 -4.83
C LYS A 70 -9.90 -1.59 -6.23
N PRO A 71 -9.73 -0.28 -6.49
CA PRO A 71 -9.86 0.28 -7.84
C PRO A 71 -8.83 -0.25 -8.83
N PRO A 72 -9.10 -0.17 -10.17
CA PRO A 72 -8.32 -0.87 -11.20
C PRO A 72 -6.85 -0.48 -11.31
N ILE A 73 -6.50 0.79 -11.08
CA ILE A 73 -5.10 1.27 -11.23
C ILE A 73 -4.17 0.57 -10.23
N ASN A 74 -4.69 0.11 -9.09
CA ASN A 74 -3.92 -0.71 -8.16
C ASN A 74 -3.40 -1.98 -8.84
N PHE A 75 -4.26 -2.71 -9.54
CA PHE A 75 -3.91 -3.96 -10.23
C PHE A 75 -3.08 -3.69 -11.49
N LEU A 76 -3.30 -2.55 -12.16
CA LEU A 76 -2.55 -2.14 -13.34
C LEU A 76 -1.06 -1.98 -13.05
N PHE A 77 -0.69 -1.53 -11.85
CA PHE A 77 0.71 -1.47 -11.43
C PHE A 77 1.36 -2.86 -11.49
N PHE A 78 0.73 -3.87 -10.89
CA PHE A 78 1.25 -5.23 -10.90
C PHE A 78 1.21 -5.85 -12.29
N ALA A 79 0.11 -5.67 -13.01
CA ALA A 79 -0.02 -6.11 -14.40
C ALA A 79 1.08 -5.52 -15.30
N GLY A 80 1.36 -4.24 -15.17
CA GLY A 80 2.42 -3.57 -15.94
C GLY A 80 3.81 -4.13 -15.66
N VAL A 81 4.12 -4.39 -14.38
CA VAL A 81 5.41 -5.00 -14.01
C VAL A 81 5.50 -6.45 -14.51
N ILE A 82 4.44 -7.24 -14.33
CA ILE A 82 4.40 -8.64 -14.80
C ILE A 82 4.49 -8.70 -16.33
N TYR A 83 3.77 -7.83 -17.04
CA TYR A 83 3.84 -7.77 -18.50
C TYR A 83 5.25 -7.46 -19.02
N ALA A 84 5.95 -6.51 -18.36
CA ALA A 84 7.27 -6.05 -18.81
C ALA A 84 8.43 -6.99 -18.38
N PHE A 85 8.34 -7.65 -17.23
CA PHE A 85 9.43 -8.40 -16.62
C PHE A 85 9.09 -9.87 -16.33
N GLY A 86 7.92 -10.34 -16.75
CA GLY A 86 7.45 -11.69 -16.47
C GLY A 86 7.11 -11.90 -14.99
N LYS A 87 7.01 -13.14 -14.61
CA LYS A 87 6.63 -13.64 -13.28
C LYS A 87 7.78 -13.48 -12.27
N SER A 88 8.03 -12.24 -11.82
CA SER A 88 9.19 -11.92 -10.96
C SER A 88 8.79 -11.09 -9.73
N LEU A 89 8.85 -11.71 -8.53
CA LEU A 89 8.71 -11.00 -7.25
C LEU A 89 9.78 -9.92 -7.08
N ILE A 90 11.00 -10.21 -7.56
CA ILE A 90 12.14 -9.27 -7.49
C ILE A 90 11.78 -8.00 -8.26
N ALA A 91 11.23 -8.13 -9.48
CA ALA A 91 10.81 -6.98 -10.27
C ALA A 91 9.70 -6.18 -9.57
N ILE A 92 8.65 -6.84 -9.08
CA ILE A 92 7.54 -6.19 -8.38
C ILE A 92 8.08 -5.36 -7.20
N ARG A 93 8.94 -5.94 -6.36
CA ARG A 93 9.46 -5.28 -5.16
C ARG A 93 10.54 -4.24 -5.45
N PHE A 94 11.30 -4.41 -6.53
CA PHE A 94 12.19 -3.38 -7.05
C PHE A 94 11.41 -2.12 -7.43
N PHE A 95 10.30 -2.27 -8.18
CA PHE A 95 9.44 -1.15 -8.50
C PHE A 95 8.75 -0.59 -7.25
N GLY A 96 8.45 -1.42 -6.25
CA GLY A 96 8.03 -0.98 -4.93
C GLY A 96 9.06 -0.07 -4.25
N ALA A 97 10.34 -0.42 -4.27
CA ALA A 97 11.41 0.43 -3.75
C ALA A 97 11.56 1.74 -4.54
N LEU A 98 11.37 1.70 -5.86
CA LEU A 98 11.42 2.86 -6.73
C LEU A 98 10.28 3.85 -6.45
N ILE A 99 9.03 3.40 -6.29
CA ILE A 99 7.89 4.29 -6.01
C ILE A 99 8.04 4.97 -4.65
N ILE A 100 8.58 4.30 -3.64
CA ILE A 100 8.91 4.91 -2.34
C ILE A 100 10.00 5.99 -2.50
N ALA A 101 11.03 5.71 -3.29
CA ALA A 101 12.07 6.70 -3.56
C ALA A 101 11.52 7.94 -4.27
N ILE A 102 10.59 7.77 -5.21
CA ILE A 102 9.92 8.89 -5.90
C ILE A 102 9.07 9.70 -4.91
N THR A 103 8.23 9.05 -4.08
CA THR A 103 7.43 9.70 -3.05
C THR A 103 8.29 10.51 -2.10
N SER A 104 9.37 9.91 -1.58
CA SER A 104 10.31 10.56 -0.68
C SER A 104 11.06 11.72 -1.35
N PHE A 105 11.41 11.59 -2.63
CA PHE A 105 12.04 12.66 -3.39
C PHE A 105 11.11 13.87 -3.60
N TYR A 106 9.82 13.64 -3.86
CA TYR A 106 8.88 14.75 -3.96
C TYR A 106 8.57 15.35 -2.59
N SER A 107 8.63 14.59 -1.51
CA SER A 107 8.61 15.12 -0.13
C SER A 107 9.82 16.04 0.12
N TYR A 108 11.03 15.65 -0.36
CA TYR A 108 12.20 16.55 -0.39
C TYR A 108 11.91 17.86 -1.16
N LYS A 109 11.31 17.75 -2.36
CA LYS A 109 10.98 18.91 -3.20
C LYS A 109 9.99 19.85 -2.52
N ILE A 110 8.95 19.33 -1.87
CA ILE A 110 7.97 20.13 -1.13
C ILE A 110 8.62 20.80 0.07
N THR A 111 9.44 20.06 0.83
CA THR A 111 10.16 20.62 1.99
C THR A 111 11.09 21.77 1.59
N LEU A 112 11.71 21.69 0.39
CA LEU A 112 12.54 22.78 -0.14
C LEU A 112 11.77 24.08 -0.42
N LEU A 113 10.45 24.05 -0.56
CA LEU A 113 9.65 25.27 -0.75
C LEU A 113 9.58 26.12 0.54
N VAL A 114 9.83 25.50 1.69
CA VAL A 114 9.60 26.10 3.01
C VAL A 114 10.77 25.91 3.99
N SER A 115 11.84 25.22 3.59
CA SER A 115 12.97 24.91 4.48
C SER A 115 14.29 24.74 3.72
N THR A 116 15.37 24.40 4.45
CA THR A 116 16.72 24.25 3.91
C THR A 116 16.95 22.90 3.24
N LYS A 117 17.97 22.79 2.37
CA LYS A 117 18.38 21.54 1.72
C LYS A 117 18.70 20.43 2.73
N LYS A 118 19.33 20.76 3.87
CA LYS A 118 19.62 19.79 4.94
C LYS A 118 18.36 19.20 5.53
N ILE A 119 17.38 20.04 5.86
CA ILE A 119 16.10 19.60 6.44
C ILE A 119 15.32 18.76 5.44
N ALA A 120 15.24 19.21 4.19
CA ALA A 120 14.58 18.49 3.11
C ALA A 120 15.20 17.11 2.86
N PHE A 121 16.53 17.00 2.86
CA PHE A 121 17.23 15.74 2.71
C PHE A 121 16.86 14.74 3.81
N TRP A 122 16.93 15.16 5.08
CA TRP A 122 16.58 14.27 6.18
C TRP A 122 15.09 13.93 6.23
N CYS A 123 14.20 14.87 5.88
CA CYS A 123 12.79 14.60 5.70
C CYS A 123 12.57 13.42 4.72
N ALA A 124 13.26 13.44 3.57
CA ALA A 124 13.15 12.37 2.59
C ALA A 124 13.71 11.02 3.08
N ILE A 125 14.85 11.04 3.78
CA ILE A 125 15.42 9.80 4.37
C ILE A 125 14.46 9.19 5.39
N PHE A 126 13.88 10.00 6.29
CA PHE A 126 12.87 9.52 7.23
C PHE A 126 11.59 9.06 6.52
N CYS A 127 11.21 9.71 5.40
CA CYS A 127 10.09 9.25 4.58
C CYS A 127 10.33 7.81 4.06
N VAL A 128 11.52 7.51 3.52
CA VAL A 128 11.89 6.14 3.13
C VAL A 128 11.79 5.16 4.30
N PHE A 129 12.27 5.54 5.48
CA PHE A 129 12.19 4.67 6.66
C PHE A 129 10.74 4.38 7.04
N PHE A 130 9.91 5.40 7.19
CA PHE A 130 8.52 5.24 7.62
C PHE A 130 7.65 4.51 6.59
N GLU A 131 7.94 4.64 5.31
CA GLU A 131 7.24 3.90 4.25
C GLU A 131 7.77 2.48 4.02
N SER A 132 8.94 2.12 4.58
CA SER A 132 9.59 0.83 4.32
C SER A 132 9.68 -0.08 5.54
N LEU A 133 9.52 0.43 6.76
CA LEU A 133 9.71 -0.34 7.99
C LEU A 133 8.36 -0.70 8.61
N PHE A 134 8.37 -1.77 9.39
CA PHE A 134 7.27 -2.29 10.20
C PHE A 134 6.18 -3.06 9.45
N GLY A 135 6.17 -4.37 9.66
CA GLY A 135 5.11 -5.28 9.23
C GLY A 135 4.91 -5.31 7.71
N SER A 136 3.67 -5.20 7.25
CA SER A 136 3.29 -5.29 5.84
C SER A 136 3.86 -4.19 4.94
N MET A 137 4.47 -3.14 5.50
CA MET A 137 5.10 -2.07 4.73
C MET A 137 6.30 -2.53 3.90
N GLN A 138 6.81 -3.73 4.13
CA GLN A 138 7.88 -4.32 3.32
C GLN A 138 7.39 -4.88 1.97
N GLY A 139 6.08 -5.16 1.84
CA GLY A 139 5.44 -5.48 0.57
C GLY A 139 5.07 -4.22 -0.23
N VAL A 140 4.49 -4.42 -1.41
CA VAL A 140 3.98 -3.32 -2.24
C VAL A 140 2.50 -3.14 -1.96
N MET A 141 2.19 -2.14 -1.13
CA MET A 141 0.82 -1.84 -0.73
C MET A 141 0.16 -0.82 -1.66
N SER A 142 -1.17 -0.84 -1.73
CA SER A 142 -1.95 0.17 -2.48
C SER A 142 -1.64 1.60 -2.03
N GLU A 143 -1.29 1.78 -0.76
CA GLU A 143 -0.86 3.05 -0.19
C GLU A 143 0.41 3.59 -0.86
N HIS A 144 1.44 2.75 -1.04
CA HIS A 144 2.67 3.15 -1.72
C HIS A 144 2.39 3.60 -3.17
N ILE A 145 1.58 2.80 -3.90
CA ILE A 145 1.20 3.11 -5.28
C ILE A 145 0.36 4.40 -5.33
N SER A 146 -0.50 4.64 -4.34
CA SER A 146 -1.28 5.86 -4.24
C SER A 146 -0.39 7.09 -3.99
N MET A 147 0.56 6.99 -3.06
CA MET A 147 1.40 8.13 -2.65
C MET A 147 2.42 8.54 -3.71
N VAL A 148 2.86 7.64 -4.59
CA VAL A 148 3.75 8.00 -5.71
C VAL A 148 3.09 8.96 -6.71
N PHE A 149 1.77 8.97 -6.78
CA PHE A 149 1.01 9.94 -7.58
C PHE A 149 0.60 11.17 -6.75
N PHE A 150 0.18 10.96 -5.51
CA PHE A 150 -0.36 12.00 -4.64
C PHE A 150 0.66 13.07 -4.27
N ILE A 151 1.86 12.68 -3.82
CA ILE A 151 2.88 13.64 -3.37
C ILE A 151 3.43 14.50 -4.53
N PRO A 152 3.75 13.94 -5.70
CA PRO A 152 4.05 14.76 -6.88
C PRO A 152 2.92 15.72 -7.25
N ALA A 153 1.65 15.29 -7.20
CA ALA A 153 0.52 16.16 -7.49
C ALA A 153 0.47 17.37 -6.55
N ILE A 154 0.69 17.17 -5.24
CA ILE A 154 0.80 18.25 -4.25
C ILE A 154 1.95 19.22 -4.63
N TYR A 155 3.11 18.68 -5.03
CA TYR A 155 4.23 19.51 -5.46
C TYR A 155 3.86 20.36 -6.68
N PHE A 156 3.15 19.79 -7.67
CA PHE A 156 2.70 20.53 -8.84
C PHE A 156 1.72 21.65 -8.47
N LEU A 157 0.74 21.40 -7.60
CA LEU A 157 -0.21 22.39 -7.12
C LEU A 157 0.48 23.54 -6.34
N LEU A 158 1.56 23.25 -5.61
CA LEU A 158 2.30 24.24 -4.83
C LEU A 158 3.27 25.07 -5.68
N LYS A 159 3.86 24.45 -6.70
CA LYS A 159 4.97 25.03 -7.46
C LYS A 159 4.52 25.78 -8.70
N TYR A 160 3.43 25.38 -9.33
CA TYR A 160 3.04 25.84 -10.65
C TYR A 160 1.62 26.42 -10.66
N GLU A 161 1.40 27.37 -11.59
CA GLU A 161 0.11 28.02 -11.79
C GLU A 161 -0.38 27.94 -13.23
N LYS A 162 0.37 27.29 -14.14
CA LYS A 162 0.01 27.11 -15.54
C LYS A 162 -1.01 25.97 -15.65
N TRP A 163 -2.13 26.21 -16.33
CA TRP A 163 -3.26 25.29 -16.40
C TRP A 163 -2.88 23.85 -16.82
N TYR A 164 -1.95 23.67 -17.77
CA TYR A 164 -1.53 22.33 -18.20
C TYR A 164 -0.72 21.58 -17.13
N LEU A 165 0.01 22.27 -16.26
CA LEU A 165 0.68 21.63 -15.12
C LEU A 165 -0.31 21.32 -13.98
N ILE A 166 -1.37 22.12 -13.84
CA ILE A 166 -2.48 21.83 -12.95
C ILE A 166 -3.33 20.66 -13.47
N LEU A 167 -3.51 20.55 -14.80
CA LEU A 167 -4.12 19.36 -15.41
C LEU A 167 -3.32 18.08 -15.07
N ILE A 168 -1.97 18.14 -15.17
CA ILE A 168 -1.11 17.02 -14.76
C ILE A 168 -1.32 16.67 -13.27
N ALA A 169 -1.41 17.68 -12.40
CA ALA A 169 -1.73 17.43 -10.99
C ALA A 169 -3.10 16.75 -10.84
N GLY A 170 -4.11 17.16 -11.60
CA GLY A 170 -5.42 16.51 -11.66
C GLY A 170 -5.34 15.05 -12.13
N ILE A 171 -4.58 14.76 -13.18
CA ILE A 171 -4.33 13.39 -13.67
C ILE A 171 -3.70 12.54 -12.57
N LEU A 172 -2.66 13.04 -11.89
CA LEU A 172 -2.00 12.33 -10.79
C LEU A 172 -2.96 12.09 -9.61
N MET A 173 -3.84 13.05 -9.30
CA MET A 173 -4.88 12.87 -8.27
C MET A 173 -5.97 11.86 -8.71
N GLY A 174 -6.30 11.83 -9.98
CA GLY A 174 -7.17 10.81 -10.57
C GLY A 174 -6.57 9.40 -10.45
N LEU A 175 -5.30 9.23 -10.79
CA LEU A 175 -4.55 7.98 -10.60
C LEU A 175 -4.56 7.59 -9.11
N THR A 176 -4.29 8.53 -8.21
CA THR A 176 -4.35 8.31 -6.75
C THR A 176 -5.69 7.73 -6.30
N SER A 177 -6.80 8.34 -6.73
CA SER A 177 -8.15 7.90 -6.35
C SER A 177 -8.51 6.53 -6.94
N MET A 178 -8.02 6.23 -8.16
CA MET A 178 -8.25 4.95 -8.84
C MET A 178 -7.24 3.86 -8.44
N VAL A 179 -6.29 4.15 -7.56
CA VAL A 179 -5.54 3.17 -6.78
C VAL A 179 -6.26 2.89 -5.46
N LYS A 180 -6.73 3.93 -4.78
CA LYS A 180 -7.31 3.83 -3.44
C LYS A 180 -8.39 4.87 -3.22
N LEU A 181 -9.63 4.42 -3.15
CA LEU A 181 -10.82 5.29 -3.16
C LEU A 181 -10.86 6.27 -1.97
N ASN A 182 -10.38 5.87 -0.80
CA ASN A 182 -10.39 6.75 0.38
C ASN A 182 -9.53 8.02 0.21
N MET A 183 -8.60 8.03 -0.77
CA MET A 183 -7.82 9.22 -1.11
C MET A 183 -8.67 10.32 -1.76
N ALA A 184 -9.91 10.03 -2.16
CA ALA A 184 -10.84 11.07 -2.60
C ALA A 184 -11.07 12.14 -1.52
N TYR A 185 -11.04 11.78 -0.23
CA TYR A 185 -11.18 12.75 0.86
C TYR A 185 -10.07 13.82 0.86
N PRO A 186 -8.77 13.48 1.00
CA PRO A 186 -7.73 14.50 0.97
C PRO A 186 -7.64 15.23 -0.37
N ILE A 187 -7.98 14.59 -1.50
CA ILE A 187 -8.06 15.24 -2.83
C ILE A 187 -9.14 16.32 -2.84
N THR A 188 -10.33 16.02 -2.34
CA THR A 188 -11.45 16.99 -2.24
C THR A 188 -11.08 18.16 -1.34
N TRP A 189 -10.47 17.91 -0.17
CA TRP A 189 -10.01 18.97 0.72
C TRP A 189 -8.92 19.83 0.07
N ALA A 190 -7.99 19.23 -0.66
CA ALA A 190 -6.99 19.97 -1.44
C ALA A 190 -7.64 20.84 -2.53
N GLY A 191 -8.65 20.33 -3.24
CA GLY A 191 -9.42 21.07 -4.24
C GLY A 191 -10.14 22.28 -3.65
N PHE A 192 -10.81 22.13 -2.49
CA PHE A 192 -11.44 23.24 -1.81
C PHE A 192 -10.44 24.32 -1.38
N TYR A 193 -9.28 23.91 -0.85
CA TYR A 193 -8.23 24.86 -0.51
C TYR A 193 -7.69 25.59 -1.75
N PHE A 194 -7.56 24.89 -2.87
CA PHE A 194 -7.11 25.45 -4.13
C PHE A 194 -8.05 26.55 -4.62
N ILE A 195 -9.38 26.31 -4.61
CA ILE A 195 -10.40 27.32 -4.95
C ILE A 195 -10.35 28.49 -3.96
N TYR A 196 -10.30 28.20 -2.65
CA TYR A 196 -10.19 29.22 -1.61
C TYR A 196 -8.99 30.12 -1.81
N ASN A 197 -7.84 29.58 -2.16
CA ASN A 197 -6.60 30.36 -2.37
C ASN A 197 -6.74 31.34 -3.53
N TYR A 198 -7.33 30.96 -4.67
CA TYR A 198 -7.58 31.87 -5.79
C TYR A 198 -8.64 32.94 -5.44
N THR A 199 -9.68 32.58 -4.73
CA THR A 199 -10.70 33.53 -4.26
C THR A 199 -10.11 34.57 -3.33
N ARG A 200 -9.28 34.16 -2.39
CA ARG A 200 -8.57 35.06 -1.46
C ARG A 200 -7.62 36.02 -2.19
N ARG A 201 -6.97 35.55 -3.25
CA ARG A 201 -6.06 36.35 -4.10
C ARG A 201 -6.82 37.21 -5.12
N LYS A 202 -8.15 37.10 -5.21
CA LYS A 202 -9.02 37.75 -6.20
C LYS A 202 -8.66 37.43 -7.66
N GLU A 203 -8.00 36.28 -7.91
CA GLU A 203 -7.61 35.80 -9.25
C GLU A 203 -8.67 34.88 -9.84
N TYR A 204 -9.92 35.37 -9.97
CA TYR A 204 -11.09 34.54 -10.29
C TYR A 204 -10.97 33.80 -11.63
N THR A 205 -10.62 34.51 -12.70
CA THR A 205 -10.51 33.89 -14.05
C THR A 205 -9.49 32.76 -14.06
N LYS A 206 -8.30 33.02 -13.50
CA LYS A 206 -7.23 32.02 -13.40
C LYS A 206 -7.64 30.85 -12.50
N GLY A 207 -8.35 31.17 -11.41
CA GLY A 207 -8.91 30.18 -10.49
C GLY A 207 -9.89 29.24 -11.17
N ILE A 208 -10.81 29.76 -11.98
CA ILE A 208 -11.78 28.96 -12.73
C ILE A 208 -11.07 28.05 -13.73
N ILE A 209 -10.17 28.58 -14.56
CA ILE A 209 -9.42 27.81 -15.55
C ILE A 209 -8.64 26.67 -14.89
N ASN A 210 -7.92 26.96 -13.80
CA ASN A 210 -7.10 25.98 -13.12
C ASN A 210 -7.96 24.95 -12.35
N THR A 211 -9.10 25.34 -11.80
CA THR A 211 -10.03 24.40 -11.15
C THR A 211 -10.65 23.44 -12.16
N ILE A 212 -11.05 23.97 -13.35
CA ILE A 212 -11.55 23.12 -14.44
C ILE A 212 -10.43 22.17 -14.91
N ALA A 213 -9.22 22.66 -15.13
CA ALA A 213 -8.09 21.82 -15.52
C ALA A 213 -7.81 20.70 -14.51
N PHE A 214 -7.81 21.03 -13.19
CA PHE A 214 -7.63 20.06 -12.12
C PHE A 214 -8.72 18.99 -12.12
N GLY A 215 -9.99 19.41 -12.15
CA GLY A 215 -11.14 18.51 -12.18
C GLY A 215 -11.17 17.63 -13.44
N SER A 216 -10.87 18.20 -14.61
CA SER A 216 -10.81 17.47 -15.89
C SER A 216 -9.73 16.39 -15.87
N GLY A 217 -8.57 16.65 -15.25
CA GLY A 217 -7.52 15.64 -15.09
C GLY A 217 -7.98 14.44 -14.25
N ILE A 218 -8.70 14.70 -13.14
CA ILE A 218 -9.27 13.65 -12.30
C ILE A 218 -10.32 12.85 -13.07
N LEU A 219 -11.27 13.53 -13.71
CA LEU A 219 -12.36 12.90 -14.46
C LEU A 219 -11.85 12.08 -15.66
N LEU A 220 -10.80 12.55 -16.34
CA LEU A 220 -10.16 11.80 -17.41
C LEU A 220 -9.72 10.41 -16.96
N ILE A 221 -9.04 10.30 -15.80
CA ILE A 221 -8.56 9.02 -15.30
C ILE A 221 -9.73 8.13 -14.88
N ILE A 222 -10.75 8.69 -14.21
CA ILE A 222 -11.96 7.93 -13.87
C ILE A 222 -12.60 7.37 -15.14
N ALA A 223 -12.80 8.20 -16.16
CA ALA A 223 -13.36 7.80 -17.44
C ALA A 223 -12.52 6.70 -18.13
N LEU A 224 -11.19 6.82 -18.13
CA LEU A 224 -10.29 5.80 -18.67
C LEU A 224 -10.40 4.47 -17.93
N THR A 225 -10.66 4.46 -16.62
CA THR A 225 -10.86 3.21 -15.87
C THR A 225 -12.23 2.58 -16.12
N ILE A 226 -13.26 3.37 -16.46
CA ILE A 226 -14.59 2.90 -16.81
C ILE A 226 -14.64 2.36 -18.23
N PHE A 227 -13.90 2.99 -19.16
CA PHE A 227 -13.99 2.74 -20.58
C PHE A 227 -13.91 1.26 -21.01
N PRO A 228 -12.95 0.43 -20.50
CA PRO A 228 -12.91 -0.99 -20.85
C PRO A 228 -14.17 -1.76 -20.48
N TYR A 229 -14.80 -1.40 -19.35
CA TYR A 229 -16.03 -2.03 -18.88
C TYR A 229 -17.24 -1.56 -19.68
N TYR A 230 -17.26 -0.29 -20.11
CA TYR A 230 -18.29 0.22 -21.01
C TYR A 230 -18.27 -0.52 -22.34
N TYR A 231 -17.08 -0.67 -22.93
CA TYR A 231 -16.91 -1.37 -24.21
C TYR A 231 -17.36 -2.84 -24.14
N ASN A 232 -17.18 -3.51 -23.00
CA ASN A 232 -17.58 -4.89 -22.77
C ASN A 232 -18.98 -5.06 -22.16
N GLY A 233 -19.78 -3.98 -22.04
CA GLY A 233 -21.14 -4.05 -21.45
C GLY A 233 -21.18 -4.38 -19.94
N ASN A 234 -20.10 -4.14 -19.22
CA ASN A 234 -19.91 -4.52 -17.81
C ASN A 234 -19.74 -3.32 -16.84
N VAL A 235 -20.28 -2.15 -17.17
CA VAL A 235 -20.15 -0.92 -16.33
C VAL A 235 -20.66 -1.16 -14.91
N ASP A 236 -21.76 -1.92 -14.77
CA ASP A 236 -22.31 -2.26 -13.45
C ASP A 236 -21.30 -3.01 -12.57
N LEU A 237 -20.47 -3.88 -13.17
CA LEU A 237 -19.44 -4.61 -12.45
C LEU A 237 -18.37 -3.66 -11.92
N TRP A 238 -17.93 -2.71 -12.74
CA TRP A 238 -17.01 -1.66 -12.30
C TRP A 238 -17.62 -0.83 -11.16
N TRP A 239 -18.85 -0.34 -11.34
CA TRP A 239 -19.54 0.49 -10.35
C TRP A 239 -19.74 -0.23 -9.01
N ASN A 240 -20.18 -1.47 -9.08
CA ASN A 240 -20.39 -2.31 -7.91
C ASN A 240 -19.07 -2.58 -7.17
N SER A 241 -17.98 -2.92 -7.89
CA SER A 241 -16.71 -3.30 -7.29
C SER A 241 -15.91 -2.09 -6.79
N VAL A 242 -15.90 -0.97 -7.54
CA VAL A 242 -15.08 0.20 -7.21
C VAL A 242 -15.78 1.14 -6.22
N ILE A 243 -17.11 1.29 -6.30
CA ILE A 243 -17.85 2.27 -5.50
C ILE A 243 -18.67 1.58 -4.40
N LYS A 244 -19.59 0.70 -4.76
CA LYS A 244 -20.57 0.15 -3.79
C LYS A 244 -19.93 -0.81 -2.79
N ALA A 245 -19.13 -1.78 -3.25
CA ALA A 245 -18.51 -2.77 -2.38
C ALA A 245 -17.62 -2.15 -1.29
N PRO A 246 -16.71 -1.18 -1.59
CA PRO A 246 -15.95 -0.50 -0.54
C PRO A 246 -16.81 0.25 0.48
N LEU A 247 -17.91 0.87 0.06
CA LEU A 247 -18.83 1.58 0.97
C LEU A 247 -19.52 0.59 1.92
N THR A 248 -20.07 -0.51 1.41
CA THR A 248 -20.71 -1.56 2.22
C THR A 248 -19.68 -2.23 3.16
N TYR A 249 -18.47 -2.50 2.68
CA TYR A 249 -17.38 -3.03 3.51
C TYR A 249 -17.05 -2.13 4.70
N ILE A 250 -17.07 -0.81 4.50
CA ILE A 250 -16.82 0.17 5.56
C ILE A 250 -17.96 0.13 6.60
N GLU A 251 -19.20 0.07 6.15
CA GLU A 251 -20.37 0.04 7.03
C GLU A 251 -20.40 -1.21 7.91
N SER A 252 -20.14 -2.38 7.32
CA SER A 252 -20.15 -3.68 8.04
C SER A 252 -19.05 -3.82 9.10
N ARG A 253 -17.97 -3.02 9.01
CA ARG A 253 -16.76 -3.19 9.84
C ARG A 253 -16.32 -1.94 10.58
N ARG A 254 -17.22 -1.01 10.80
CA ARG A 254 -16.93 0.27 11.41
C ARG A 254 -16.49 0.13 12.88
N SER A 255 -15.27 0.56 13.21
CA SER A 255 -14.79 0.69 14.58
C SER A 255 -15.42 1.91 15.27
N SER A 256 -15.42 1.90 16.59
CA SER A 256 -15.82 3.08 17.37
C SER A 256 -14.97 4.30 17.00
N PHE A 257 -15.57 5.48 16.95
CA PHE A 257 -14.87 6.75 16.77
C PHE A 257 -13.74 6.95 17.79
N LEU A 258 -13.92 6.43 19.01
CA LEU A 258 -12.91 6.50 20.06
C LEU A 258 -11.58 5.83 19.70
N SER A 259 -11.59 4.86 18.76
CA SER A 259 -10.34 4.21 18.30
C SER A 259 -9.39 5.17 17.57
N PHE A 260 -9.89 6.30 17.06
CA PHE A 260 -9.10 7.34 16.40
C PHE A 260 -8.66 8.46 17.35
N ALA A 261 -9.19 8.48 18.60
CA ALA A 261 -8.88 9.52 19.56
C ALA A 261 -7.37 9.68 19.85
N PRO A 262 -6.57 8.61 20.00
CA PRO A 262 -5.13 8.77 20.22
C PRO A 262 -4.42 9.51 19.08
N LEU A 263 -4.74 9.19 17.82
CA LEU A 263 -4.17 9.86 16.65
C LEU A 263 -4.60 11.33 16.59
N ILE A 264 -5.89 11.60 16.77
CA ILE A 264 -6.46 12.96 16.76
C ILE A 264 -5.82 13.80 17.88
N MET A 265 -5.74 13.24 19.08
CA MET A 265 -5.14 13.92 20.23
C MET A 265 -3.66 14.24 19.99
N LEU A 266 -2.88 13.27 19.49
CA LEU A 266 -1.47 13.46 19.18
C LEU A 266 -1.26 14.58 18.16
N LEU A 267 -2.01 14.57 17.06
CA LEU A 267 -1.94 15.61 16.02
C LEU A 267 -2.38 16.97 16.57
N THR A 268 -3.46 17.02 17.36
CA THR A 268 -3.95 18.26 17.97
C THR A 268 -2.92 18.85 18.90
N VAL A 269 -2.35 18.06 19.81
CA VAL A 269 -1.29 18.50 20.73
C VAL A 269 -0.09 19.01 19.96
N PHE A 270 0.34 18.26 18.92
CA PHE A 270 1.46 18.67 18.07
C PHE A 270 1.22 20.04 17.42
N PHE A 271 0.06 20.24 16.77
CA PHE A 271 -0.20 21.52 16.07
C PHE A 271 -0.46 22.69 17.02
N VAL A 272 -1.14 22.46 18.13
CA VAL A 272 -1.35 23.48 19.18
C VAL A 272 -0.02 23.90 19.77
N PHE A 273 0.87 22.96 20.10
CA PHE A 273 2.21 23.25 20.61
C PHE A 273 3.06 23.97 19.57
N ALA A 274 3.06 23.52 18.31
CA ALA A 274 3.77 24.16 17.21
C ALA A 274 3.33 25.61 17.00
N LYS A 275 2.02 25.88 17.09
CA LYS A 275 1.45 27.23 17.00
C LYS A 275 1.86 28.09 18.19
N LYS A 276 1.68 27.59 19.43
CA LYS A 276 1.98 28.32 20.67
C LYS A 276 3.46 28.71 20.76
N LYS A 277 4.37 27.89 20.24
CA LYS A 277 5.82 28.12 20.24
C LYS A 277 6.35 28.74 18.95
N ASN A 278 5.48 29.12 18.01
CA ASN A 278 5.85 29.67 16.69
C ASN A 278 6.89 28.82 15.94
N LEU A 279 6.78 27.49 16.03
CA LEU A 279 7.72 26.55 15.40
C LEU A 279 7.33 26.20 13.96
N ILE A 280 6.11 26.51 13.56
CA ILE A 280 5.59 26.36 12.20
C ILE A 280 4.89 27.67 11.80
N ASP A 281 5.18 28.19 10.62
CA ASP A 281 4.48 29.36 10.06
C ASP A 281 3.16 28.96 9.41
N PHE A 282 2.08 29.04 10.16
CA PHE A 282 0.73 28.72 9.70
C PHE A 282 0.15 29.70 8.67
N LYS A 283 0.83 30.81 8.37
CA LYS A 283 0.45 31.76 7.31
C LYS A 283 0.98 31.32 5.94
N ASN A 284 2.00 30.45 5.91
CA ASN A 284 2.59 29.96 4.67
C ASN A 284 1.61 29.05 3.93
N GLN A 285 1.40 29.29 2.64
CA GLN A 285 0.44 28.56 1.80
C GLN A 285 0.77 27.06 1.70
N THR A 286 2.04 26.69 1.61
CA THR A 286 2.47 25.29 1.58
C THR A 286 2.07 24.58 2.88
N ILE A 287 2.30 25.21 4.02
CA ILE A 287 1.91 24.65 5.33
C ILE A 287 0.39 24.50 5.44
N GLN A 288 -0.36 25.51 4.99
CA GLN A 288 -1.83 25.46 5.02
C GLN A 288 -2.37 24.30 4.19
N LEU A 289 -1.86 24.11 2.96
CA LEU A 289 -2.28 22.98 2.13
C LEU A 289 -1.94 21.63 2.78
N LEU A 290 -0.72 21.47 3.33
CA LEU A 290 -0.31 20.24 4.01
C LEU A 290 -1.17 19.95 5.25
N LEU A 291 -1.57 20.97 6.01
CA LEU A 291 -2.49 20.81 7.15
C LEU A 291 -3.88 20.34 6.69
N ILE A 292 -4.42 20.95 5.65
CA ILE A 292 -5.73 20.60 5.10
C ILE A 292 -5.72 19.19 4.55
N ILE A 293 -4.65 18.79 3.87
CA ILE A 293 -4.45 17.42 3.41
C ILE A 293 -4.36 16.45 4.60
N THR A 294 -3.61 16.81 5.65
CA THR A 294 -3.53 16.01 6.89
C THR A 294 -4.92 15.77 7.47
N ILE A 295 -5.75 16.81 7.56
CA ILE A 295 -7.14 16.70 8.01
C ILE A 295 -7.93 15.78 7.08
N GLY A 296 -7.81 15.95 5.77
CA GLY A 296 -8.47 15.10 4.78
C GLY A 296 -8.10 13.62 4.90
N ILE A 297 -6.83 13.30 5.16
CA ILE A 297 -6.35 11.92 5.39
C ILE A 297 -6.93 11.37 6.70
N VAL A 298 -6.93 12.14 7.79
CA VAL A 298 -7.52 11.71 9.07
C VAL A 298 -9.03 11.48 8.92
N VAL A 299 -9.73 12.35 8.21
CA VAL A 299 -11.16 12.15 7.87
C VAL A 299 -11.35 10.87 7.07
N SER A 300 -10.45 10.56 6.12
CA SER A 300 -10.52 9.31 5.35
C SER A 300 -10.39 8.06 6.24
N PHE A 301 -9.54 8.10 7.26
CA PHE A 301 -9.40 7.01 8.23
C PHE A 301 -10.66 6.83 9.09
N ILE A 302 -11.21 7.94 9.61
CA ILE A 302 -12.44 7.92 10.40
C ILE A 302 -13.61 7.38 9.57
N LYS A 303 -13.76 7.87 8.33
CA LYS A 303 -14.80 7.40 7.42
C LYS A 303 -14.56 5.96 6.97
N GLY A 304 -13.30 5.53 6.78
CA GLY A 304 -12.92 4.15 6.49
C GLY A 304 -13.15 3.18 7.66
N GLY A 305 -13.48 3.68 8.84
CA GLY A 305 -13.91 2.91 10.01
C GLY A 305 -12.81 2.10 10.70
N ARG A 306 -11.56 2.10 10.20
CA ARG A 306 -10.42 1.37 10.76
C ARG A 306 -9.12 2.11 10.55
N LEU A 307 -8.16 1.85 11.46
CA LEU A 307 -6.79 2.32 11.33
C LEU A 307 -5.84 1.10 11.38
N ASN A 308 -5.55 0.53 10.21
CA ASN A 308 -4.51 -0.47 10.08
C ASN A 308 -3.14 0.22 9.98
N GLY A 309 -2.07 -0.44 10.43
CA GLY A 309 -0.73 0.15 10.44
C GLY A 309 -0.27 0.68 9.07
N HIS A 310 -0.53 -0.07 8.00
CA HIS A 310 -0.17 0.33 6.64
C HIS A 310 -0.96 1.56 6.11
N TYR A 311 -2.13 1.91 6.67
CA TYR A 311 -2.84 3.13 6.29
C TYR A 311 -2.06 4.41 6.61
N LEU A 312 -1.18 4.35 7.63
CA LEU A 312 -0.33 5.47 8.01
C LEU A 312 0.67 5.86 6.92
N ILE A 313 0.97 4.98 5.95
CA ILE A 313 1.77 5.30 4.76
C ILE A 313 1.18 6.54 4.04
N GLN A 314 -0.15 6.70 4.00
CA GLN A 314 -0.80 7.88 3.41
C GLN A 314 -0.51 9.17 4.17
N LEU A 315 -0.23 9.08 5.46
CA LEU A 315 0.00 10.22 6.34
C LEU A 315 1.49 10.60 6.44
N TYR A 316 2.38 9.60 6.41
CA TYR A 316 3.80 9.79 6.69
C TYR A 316 4.47 10.88 5.83
N PRO A 317 4.37 10.90 4.49
CA PRO A 317 5.07 11.91 3.70
C PRO A 317 4.67 13.33 4.07
N VAL A 318 3.37 13.58 4.25
CA VAL A 318 2.83 14.90 4.59
C VAL A 318 3.21 15.31 6.01
N LEU A 319 3.05 14.40 6.96
CA LEU A 319 3.35 14.66 8.38
C LEU A 319 4.85 14.88 8.60
N LEU A 320 5.71 14.08 7.94
CA LEU A 320 7.17 14.21 8.08
C LEU A 320 7.69 15.54 7.55
N ILE A 321 7.08 16.11 6.51
CA ILE A 321 7.41 17.49 6.08
C ILE A 321 7.13 18.47 7.22
N LEU A 322 5.94 18.43 7.82
CA LEU A 322 5.54 19.31 8.92
C LEU A 322 6.42 19.11 10.17
N VAL A 323 6.69 17.85 10.54
CA VAL A 323 7.56 17.49 11.67
C VAL A 323 8.99 17.95 11.44
N SER A 324 9.52 17.81 10.22
CA SER A 324 10.88 18.25 9.88
C SER A 324 11.03 19.75 10.03
N ILE A 325 10.04 20.52 9.59
CA ILE A 325 10.00 21.98 9.76
C ILE A 325 9.93 22.34 11.26
N PHE A 326 9.04 21.69 12.00
CA PHE A 326 8.89 21.87 13.44
C PHE A 326 10.21 21.63 14.18
N ILE A 327 10.85 20.47 13.95
CA ILE A 327 12.13 20.10 14.57
C ILE A 327 13.23 21.12 14.23
N SER A 328 13.28 21.58 12.97
CA SER A 328 14.29 22.53 12.51
C SER A 328 14.22 23.90 13.22
N ASN A 329 13.08 24.25 13.78
CA ASN A 329 12.85 25.52 14.47
C ASN A 329 13.04 25.44 15.99
N ILE A 330 13.27 24.23 16.54
CA ILE A 330 13.61 24.07 17.96
C ILE A 330 15.04 24.56 18.20
N SER A 331 15.21 25.62 19.02
CA SER A 331 16.49 26.28 19.24
C SER A 331 17.57 25.35 19.82
N PHE A 332 17.20 24.45 20.71
CA PHE A 332 18.12 23.46 21.26
C PHE A 332 18.66 22.50 20.17
N LEU A 333 17.81 22.04 19.25
CA LEU A 333 18.21 21.11 18.18
C LEU A 333 19.08 21.81 17.10
N LYS A 334 18.92 23.11 16.91
CA LYS A 334 19.81 23.91 16.03
C LYS A 334 21.27 23.89 16.49
N ARG A 335 21.50 23.73 17.79
CA ARG A 335 22.85 23.71 18.40
C ARG A 335 23.45 22.29 18.45
N LEU A 336 22.67 21.25 18.14
CA LEU A 336 23.18 19.88 18.11
C LEU A 336 24.16 19.72 16.93
N THR A 337 25.43 19.64 17.26
CA THR A 337 26.46 19.18 16.34
C THR A 337 26.29 17.68 16.10
N TYR A 338 26.64 17.22 14.90
CA TYR A 338 26.65 15.81 14.57
C TYR A 338 27.42 15.00 15.62
N LYS A 339 26.70 14.10 16.31
CA LYS A 339 27.32 13.19 17.27
C LYS A 339 27.38 11.78 16.65
N PRO A 340 28.51 11.08 16.76
CA PRO A 340 28.63 9.70 16.25
C PRO A 340 27.55 8.75 16.78
N ILE A 341 27.10 8.97 18.02
CA ILE A 341 26.01 8.18 18.63
C ILE A 341 24.70 8.34 17.89
N LEU A 342 24.40 9.52 17.36
CA LEU A 342 23.17 9.74 16.58
C LEU A 342 23.22 8.98 15.25
N ALA A 343 24.40 8.99 14.59
CA ALA A 343 24.60 8.18 13.37
C ALA A 343 24.44 6.69 13.65
N PHE A 344 25.02 6.21 14.75
CA PHE A 344 24.86 4.81 15.17
C PHE A 344 23.40 4.47 15.43
N LEU A 345 22.65 5.33 16.14
CA LEU A 345 21.22 5.11 16.39
C LEU A 345 20.41 5.08 15.08
N LEU A 346 20.75 5.93 14.10
CA LEU A 346 20.09 5.91 12.79
C LEU A 346 20.37 4.60 12.02
N LEU A 347 21.57 4.01 12.17
CA LEU A 347 21.89 2.71 11.58
C LEU A 347 21.12 1.56 12.22
N LEU A 348 20.60 1.71 13.44
CA LEU A 348 19.79 0.68 14.09
C LEU A 348 18.32 0.70 13.62
N ILE A 349 17.85 1.77 12.98
CA ILE A 349 16.45 1.88 12.55
C ILE A 349 16.02 0.71 11.66
N PRO A 350 16.76 0.29 10.61
CA PRO A 350 16.36 -0.80 9.74
C PRO A 350 16.71 -2.20 10.30
N MET A 351 16.51 -2.43 11.60
CA MET A 351 16.84 -3.71 12.26
C MET A 351 16.14 -4.90 11.59
N GLU A 352 14.86 -4.76 11.19
CA GLU A 352 14.14 -5.83 10.47
C GLU A 352 14.83 -6.20 9.16
N SER A 353 15.38 -5.22 8.44
CA SER A 353 16.11 -5.47 7.21
C SER A 353 17.39 -6.27 7.48
N TYR A 354 18.11 -5.96 8.55
CA TYR A 354 19.31 -6.72 8.92
C TYR A 354 19.00 -8.17 9.29
N LEU A 355 17.92 -8.39 10.05
CA LEU A 355 17.45 -9.73 10.39
C LEU A 355 17.04 -10.52 9.13
N GLU A 356 16.36 -9.87 8.19
CA GLU A 356 15.99 -10.51 6.94
C GLU A 356 17.20 -10.77 6.03
N TYR A 357 18.23 -9.89 6.00
CA TYR A 357 19.50 -10.17 5.33
C TYR A 357 20.16 -11.45 5.89
N ILE A 358 20.17 -11.60 7.20
CA ILE A 358 20.70 -12.82 7.85
C ILE A 358 19.85 -14.03 7.44
N ALA A 359 18.52 -13.91 7.43
CA ALA A 359 17.58 -14.98 7.07
C ALA A 359 17.80 -15.47 5.62
N ILE A 360 17.90 -14.57 4.66
CA ILE A 360 18.10 -14.95 3.24
C ILE A 360 19.49 -15.57 3.00
N ILE A 361 20.54 -15.08 3.70
CA ILE A 361 21.89 -15.67 3.59
C ILE A 361 21.90 -17.08 4.20
N LYS A 362 21.31 -17.25 5.38
CA LYS A 362 21.16 -18.55 6.03
C LYS A 362 20.41 -19.54 5.12
N ASN A 363 19.29 -19.12 4.55
CA ASN A 363 18.50 -19.95 3.65
C ASN A 363 19.30 -20.35 2.39
N LYS A 364 20.13 -19.43 1.86
CA LYS A 364 21.03 -19.75 0.74
C LYS A 364 22.05 -20.82 1.09
N ILE A 365 22.61 -20.76 2.29
CA ILE A 365 23.60 -21.75 2.77
C ILE A 365 22.93 -23.10 3.02
N GLU A 366 21.75 -23.12 3.67
CA GLU A 366 21.07 -24.35 4.09
C GLU A 366 20.27 -25.03 2.96
N LYS A 367 19.63 -24.24 2.09
CA LYS A 367 18.69 -24.74 1.07
C LYS A 367 19.13 -24.43 -0.37
N GLY A 368 20.24 -23.73 -0.58
CA GLY A 368 20.71 -23.35 -1.92
C GLY A 368 19.94 -22.20 -2.60
N SER A 369 18.90 -21.63 -1.94
CA SER A 369 18.06 -20.55 -2.47
C SER A 369 18.06 -19.34 -1.54
N TYR A 370 18.03 -18.13 -2.10
CA TYR A 370 17.77 -16.90 -1.32
C TYR A 370 16.28 -16.77 -0.96
N PHE A 371 15.39 -17.33 -1.80
CA PHE A 371 13.95 -17.26 -1.55
C PHE A 371 13.57 -18.10 -0.34
N ASN A 372 12.71 -17.54 0.51
CA ASN A 372 12.22 -18.18 1.72
C ASN A 372 10.71 -17.96 1.88
N GLY A 373 10.09 -18.86 2.64
CA GLY A 373 8.70 -18.78 3.05
C GLY A 373 7.81 -19.85 2.45
N GLU A 374 6.68 -20.04 3.13
CA GLU A 374 5.73 -21.12 2.87
C GLU A 374 5.02 -20.96 1.51
N GLY A 375 4.80 -19.71 1.05
CA GLY A 375 4.13 -19.45 -0.23
C GLY A 375 4.97 -19.84 -1.45
N ILE A 376 6.29 -20.04 -1.30
CA ILE A 376 7.18 -20.59 -2.33
C ILE A 376 7.46 -22.07 -2.08
N GLU A 377 7.72 -22.44 -0.83
CA GLU A 377 8.08 -23.82 -0.49
C GLU A 377 6.91 -24.80 -0.73
N ILE A 378 5.65 -24.35 -0.56
CA ILE A 378 4.47 -25.19 -0.83
C ILE A 378 4.34 -25.52 -2.31
N PRO A 379 4.31 -24.53 -3.24
CA PRO A 379 4.32 -24.82 -4.68
C PRO A 379 5.44 -25.77 -5.11
N LEU A 380 6.68 -25.49 -4.70
CA LEU A 380 7.82 -26.34 -5.02
C LEU A 380 7.69 -27.77 -4.49
N TYR A 381 7.11 -27.95 -3.30
CA TYR A 381 6.85 -29.28 -2.74
C TYR A 381 5.79 -30.02 -3.54
N LEU A 382 4.69 -29.35 -3.91
CA LEU A 382 3.60 -29.96 -4.68
C LEU A 382 4.08 -30.40 -6.08
N GLU A 383 4.80 -29.53 -6.77
CA GLU A 383 5.39 -29.81 -8.10
C GLU A 383 6.41 -30.95 -8.04
N LYS A 384 7.37 -30.90 -7.10
CA LYS A 384 8.41 -31.93 -6.94
C LYS A 384 7.82 -33.33 -6.69
N ASN A 385 6.68 -33.41 -6.05
CA ASN A 385 6.03 -34.69 -5.72
C ASN A 385 4.92 -35.05 -6.72
N ASN A 386 4.77 -34.33 -7.85
CA ASN A 386 3.76 -34.55 -8.88
C ASN A 386 2.35 -34.60 -8.28
N ILE A 387 2.04 -33.74 -7.31
CA ILE A 387 0.73 -33.68 -6.67
C ILE A 387 -0.19 -32.85 -7.55
N ASP A 388 -1.42 -33.33 -7.75
CA ASP A 388 -2.43 -32.64 -8.55
C ASP A 388 -2.75 -31.28 -7.92
N THR A 389 -2.49 -30.22 -8.70
CA THR A 389 -2.68 -28.81 -8.32
C THR A 389 -3.80 -28.13 -9.10
N THR A 390 -4.61 -28.89 -9.85
CA THR A 390 -5.69 -28.33 -10.69
C THR A 390 -6.79 -27.64 -9.88
N SER A 391 -6.97 -28.06 -8.62
CA SER A 391 -7.93 -27.46 -7.70
C SER A 391 -7.34 -27.35 -6.30
N ILE A 392 -6.99 -26.12 -5.89
CA ILE A 392 -6.40 -25.83 -4.58
C ILE A 392 -7.20 -24.73 -3.89
N LEU A 393 -7.33 -24.84 -2.56
CA LEU A 393 -7.80 -23.76 -1.69
C LEU A 393 -6.67 -23.28 -0.78
N PHE A 394 -6.23 -22.05 -0.96
CA PHE A 394 -5.36 -21.37 -0.03
C PHE A 394 -6.15 -20.44 0.90
N THR A 395 -6.23 -20.72 2.19
CA THR A 395 -6.79 -19.80 3.19
C THR A 395 -5.73 -18.85 3.77
N GLU A 396 -4.46 -19.21 3.60
CA GLU A 396 -3.24 -18.43 3.83
C GLU A 396 -2.25 -18.77 2.72
N TYR A 397 -1.21 -17.96 2.54
CA TYR A 397 -0.16 -18.17 1.53
C TYR A 397 -0.68 -18.23 0.07
N HIS A 398 -1.78 -17.53 -0.21
CA HIS A 398 -2.48 -17.59 -1.49
C HIS A 398 -1.68 -17.04 -2.68
N ILE A 399 -0.50 -16.42 -2.46
CA ILE A 399 0.49 -16.19 -3.51
C ILE A 399 0.87 -17.51 -4.23
N GLY A 400 0.66 -18.64 -3.59
CA GLY A 400 0.81 -19.98 -4.17
C GLY A 400 0.02 -20.18 -5.46
N TYR A 401 -1.15 -19.55 -5.62
CA TYR A 401 -1.89 -19.56 -6.89
C TYR A 401 -1.06 -19.01 -8.04
N TRP A 402 -0.35 -17.91 -7.79
CA TRP A 402 0.50 -17.30 -8.80
C TRP A 402 1.69 -18.17 -9.18
N PHE A 403 2.34 -18.83 -8.21
CA PHE A 403 3.45 -19.74 -8.50
C PHE A 403 3.01 -21.00 -9.25
N LEU A 404 1.87 -21.58 -8.88
CA LEU A 404 1.31 -22.78 -9.50
C LEU A 404 0.52 -22.54 -10.79
N GLU A 405 0.36 -21.27 -11.20
CA GLU A 405 -0.43 -20.88 -12.38
C GLU A 405 -1.88 -21.38 -12.33
N THR A 406 -2.44 -21.43 -11.12
CA THR A 406 -3.82 -21.87 -10.90
C THR A 406 -4.70 -20.73 -10.39
N ASN A 407 -6.00 -20.84 -10.62
CA ASN A 407 -6.96 -19.87 -10.11
C ASN A 407 -7.56 -20.32 -8.76
N PRO A 408 -7.95 -19.36 -7.90
CA PRO A 408 -8.79 -19.65 -6.74
C PRO A 408 -10.08 -20.37 -7.15
N PRO A 409 -10.64 -21.25 -6.29
CA PRO A 409 -11.83 -22.04 -6.64
C PRO A 409 -13.09 -21.18 -6.86
N THR A 410 -13.15 -19.99 -6.29
CA THR A 410 -14.24 -19.01 -6.48
C THR A 410 -13.69 -17.59 -6.46
N LYS A 411 -14.48 -16.61 -6.94
CA LYS A 411 -14.12 -15.19 -6.86
C LYS A 411 -13.89 -14.71 -5.44
N SER A 412 -14.61 -15.23 -4.45
CA SER A 412 -14.42 -14.93 -3.04
C SER A 412 -13.06 -15.41 -2.52
N ALA A 413 -12.53 -16.50 -3.05
CA ALA A 413 -11.25 -17.05 -2.66
C ALA A 413 -10.03 -16.31 -3.25
N THR A 414 -10.24 -15.31 -4.13
CA THR A 414 -9.15 -14.45 -4.65
C THR A 414 -8.40 -13.74 -3.51
N HIS A 415 -9.14 -13.18 -2.55
CA HIS A 415 -8.59 -12.77 -1.27
C HIS A 415 -9.22 -13.64 -0.18
N PRO A 416 -8.46 -14.44 0.56
CA PRO A 416 -9.01 -15.45 1.49
C PRO A 416 -10.06 -14.92 2.46
N SER A 417 -9.94 -13.66 2.90
CA SER A 417 -10.93 -13.07 3.80
C SER A 417 -12.28 -12.74 3.12
N ASN A 418 -12.36 -12.74 1.80
CA ASN A 418 -13.65 -12.49 1.11
C ASN A 418 -14.57 -13.70 1.15
N ILE A 419 -14.04 -14.91 1.39
CA ILE A 419 -14.85 -16.13 1.60
C ILE A 419 -15.87 -15.95 2.73
N TYR A 420 -15.51 -15.19 3.77
CA TYR A 420 -16.34 -14.95 4.96
C TYR A 420 -16.92 -13.54 5.05
N ARG A 421 -17.06 -12.87 3.91
CA ARG A 421 -17.65 -11.53 3.78
C ARG A 421 -18.89 -11.59 2.88
N SER A 422 -19.95 -12.23 3.38
CA SER A 422 -21.19 -12.41 2.60
C SER A 422 -21.81 -11.08 2.19
N GLU A 423 -21.57 -10.00 2.94
CA GLU A 423 -22.00 -8.64 2.58
C GLU A 423 -21.41 -8.15 1.24
N LEU A 424 -20.31 -8.76 0.77
CA LEU A 424 -19.68 -8.41 -0.51
C LEU A 424 -20.15 -9.27 -1.69
N PHE A 425 -20.78 -10.42 -1.45
CA PHE A 425 -21.19 -11.39 -2.48
C PHE A 425 -22.06 -10.79 -3.60
N PRO A 426 -23.02 -9.90 -3.33
CA PRO A 426 -23.86 -9.31 -4.38
C PRO A 426 -23.07 -8.50 -5.40
N PHE A 427 -21.92 -7.88 -5.01
CA PHE A 427 -21.19 -6.96 -5.86
C PHE A 427 -20.39 -7.63 -6.99
N TYR A 428 -20.13 -8.94 -6.86
CA TYR A 428 -19.52 -9.75 -7.92
C TYR A 428 -20.41 -10.89 -8.42
N LYS A 429 -21.72 -10.73 -8.18
CA LYS A 429 -22.77 -11.66 -8.65
C LYS A 429 -22.53 -13.10 -8.15
N ASN A 430 -22.10 -13.24 -6.88
CA ASN A 430 -22.06 -14.56 -6.25
C ASN A 430 -23.51 -15.06 -6.05
N PRO A 431 -23.89 -16.23 -6.54
CA PRO A 431 -25.25 -16.76 -6.33
C PRO A 431 -25.51 -17.23 -4.90
N ARG A 432 -24.47 -17.40 -4.08
CA ARG A 432 -24.61 -17.77 -2.68
C ARG A 432 -24.82 -16.53 -1.83
N ILE A 433 -25.57 -16.66 -0.75
CA ILE A 433 -26.00 -15.55 0.11
C ILE A 433 -25.25 -15.56 1.44
N THR A 434 -24.90 -16.76 1.95
CA THR A 434 -24.29 -16.94 3.26
C THR A 434 -22.86 -17.47 3.16
N VAL A 435 -22.07 -17.26 4.23
CA VAL A 435 -20.71 -17.81 4.36
C VAL A 435 -20.76 -19.34 4.34
N LEU A 436 -21.77 -19.96 4.98
CA LEU A 436 -21.92 -21.40 5.03
C LEU A 436 -22.20 -21.98 3.63
N GLU A 437 -23.02 -21.35 2.83
CA GLU A 437 -23.26 -21.76 1.44
C GLU A 437 -21.99 -21.65 0.59
N GLU A 438 -21.21 -20.58 0.75
CA GLU A 438 -19.95 -20.39 0.01
C GLU A 438 -18.92 -21.47 0.37
N ILE A 439 -18.73 -21.75 1.66
CA ILE A 439 -17.75 -22.76 2.09
C ILE A 439 -18.21 -24.18 1.71
N ARG A 440 -19.52 -24.48 1.76
CA ARG A 440 -20.06 -25.73 1.25
C ARG A 440 -19.79 -25.87 -0.23
N PHE A 441 -20.09 -24.88 -1.03
CA PHE A 441 -19.83 -24.89 -2.46
C PHE A 441 -18.35 -25.14 -2.77
N ILE A 442 -17.44 -24.48 -2.03
CA ILE A 442 -16.00 -24.71 -2.20
C ILE A 442 -15.63 -26.15 -1.84
N LEU A 443 -16.08 -26.65 -0.71
CA LEU A 443 -15.67 -27.97 -0.19
C LEU A 443 -16.38 -29.15 -0.87
N GLU A 444 -17.70 -29.05 -1.11
CA GLU A 444 -18.53 -30.15 -1.61
C GLU A 444 -18.63 -30.19 -3.13
N GLU A 445 -18.64 -29.02 -3.82
CA GLU A 445 -18.80 -28.95 -5.27
C GLU A 445 -17.49 -28.70 -6.01
N LYS A 446 -16.70 -27.70 -5.59
CA LYS A 446 -15.38 -27.44 -6.18
C LYS A 446 -14.34 -28.47 -5.78
N ARG A 447 -14.51 -29.08 -4.62
CA ARG A 447 -13.74 -30.23 -4.13
C ARG A 447 -12.23 -30.07 -4.27
N PRO A 448 -11.60 -29.04 -3.66
CA PRO A 448 -10.16 -28.84 -3.81
C PRO A 448 -9.38 -30.11 -3.51
N GLN A 449 -8.46 -30.50 -4.38
CA GLN A 449 -7.57 -31.64 -4.13
C GLN A 449 -6.61 -31.35 -2.98
N ILE A 450 -6.25 -30.08 -2.84
CA ILE A 450 -5.34 -29.59 -1.80
C ILE A 450 -6.00 -28.41 -1.06
N ILE A 451 -5.90 -28.42 0.26
CA ILE A 451 -6.25 -27.28 1.11
C ILE A 451 -5.03 -26.88 1.93
N VAL A 452 -4.70 -25.59 1.89
CA VAL A 452 -3.59 -25.02 2.64
C VAL A 452 -4.11 -24.05 3.69
N LYS A 453 -3.78 -24.31 4.96
CA LYS A 453 -4.10 -23.41 6.08
C LYS A 453 -2.86 -23.12 6.94
N ARG A 454 -2.94 -22.11 7.77
CA ARG A 454 -1.88 -21.82 8.75
C ARG A 454 -2.11 -22.58 10.04
N LYS A 455 -1.05 -23.15 10.60
CA LYS A 455 -1.05 -23.84 11.89
C LYS A 455 -1.60 -22.93 13.00
N GLY A 456 -2.51 -23.44 13.83
CA GLY A 456 -3.14 -22.68 14.91
C GLY A 456 -4.17 -21.64 14.46
N LYS A 457 -4.52 -21.57 13.16
CA LYS A 457 -5.65 -20.75 12.67
C LYS A 457 -6.77 -21.64 12.16
N GLU A 458 -8.01 -21.14 12.34
CA GLU A 458 -9.18 -21.71 11.68
C GLU A 458 -9.14 -21.46 10.16
N LEU A 459 -9.97 -22.18 9.40
CA LEU A 459 -10.12 -21.96 7.95
C LEU A 459 -10.70 -20.56 7.66
N LEU A 460 -11.65 -20.13 8.47
CA LEU A 460 -12.35 -18.85 8.36
C LEU A 460 -12.03 -17.93 9.55
N ASP A 461 -12.69 -16.79 9.66
CA ASP A 461 -12.60 -15.90 10.82
C ASP A 461 -13.08 -16.67 12.08
N ARG A 462 -12.36 -16.52 13.19
CA ARG A 462 -12.68 -17.19 14.47
C ARG A 462 -14.07 -16.87 15.01
N LYS A 463 -14.68 -15.77 14.60
CA LYS A 463 -16.04 -15.38 15.00
C LYS A 463 -17.12 -16.25 14.37
N LEU A 464 -16.82 -16.97 13.31
CA LEU A 464 -17.73 -17.84 12.55
C LEU A 464 -17.63 -19.27 13.13
N VAL A 465 -18.25 -19.47 14.29
CA VAL A 465 -18.10 -20.72 15.07
C VAL A 465 -18.72 -21.89 14.33
N ASP A 466 -19.93 -21.76 13.83
CA ASP A 466 -20.68 -22.83 13.17
C ASP A 466 -20.07 -23.18 11.80
N GLU A 467 -19.68 -22.19 11.03
CA GLU A 467 -19.03 -22.40 9.73
C GLU A 467 -17.65 -23.05 9.88
N ASN A 468 -16.87 -22.66 10.89
CA ASN A 468 -15.59 -23.31 11.20
C ASN A 468 -15.79 -24.73 11.69
N LYS A 469 -16.81 -25.00 12.53
CA LYS A 469 -17.16 -26.35 12.98
C LYS A 469 -17.52 -27.25 11.80
N TYR A 470 -18.34 -26.74 10.87
CA TYR A 470 -18.68 -27.45 9.65
C TYR A 470 -17.42 -27.74 8.80
N ALA A 471 -16.60 -26.73 8.53
CA ALA A 471 -15.41 -26.86 7.71
C ALA A 471 -14.36 -27.80 8.30
N ASN A 472 -14.14 -27.75 9.62
CA ASN A 472 -13.23 -28.68 10.32
C ASN A 472 -13.74 -30.13 10.27
N ASN A 473 -15.02 -30.33 10.54
CA ASN A 473 -15.63 -31.66 10.46
C ASN A 473 -15.53 -32.23 9.03
N TYR A 474 -15.77 -31.41 8.02
CA TYR A 474 -15.63 -31.81 6.61
C TYR A 474 -14.17 -32.18 6.28
N LEU A 475 -13.20 -31.40 6.75
CA LEU A 475 -11.77 -31.69 6.60
C LEU A 475 -11.38 -33.03 7.23
N GLU A 476 -11.83 -33.30 8.45
CA GLU A 476 -11.51 -34.54 9.17
C GLU A 476 -12.01 -35.79 8.45
N HIS A 477 -13.18 -35.71 7.79
CA HIS A 477 -13.78 -36.85 7.10
C HIS A 477 -13.31 -37.03 5.65
N HIS A 478 -12.92 -35.95 4.97
CA HIS A 478 -12.65 -36.00 3.53
C HIS A 478 -11.19 -35.69 3.15
N TYR A 479 -10.36 -35.30 4.10
CA TYR A 479 -8.95 -34.93 3.85
C TYR A 479 -8.02 -35.61 4.84
N LYS A 480 -6.82 -35.91 4.39
CA LYS A 480 -5.70 -36.35 5.26
C LYS A 480 -4.62 -35.28 5.30
N LEU A 481 -3.89 -35.22 6.40
CA LEU A 481 -2.68 -34.43 6.50
C LEU A 481 -1.65 -34.98 5.50
N LEU A 482 -1.24 -34.15 4.55
CA LEU A 482 -0.22 -34.49 3.57
C LEU A 482 1.17 -34.11 4.09
N LYS A 483 1.35 -32.85 4.49
CA LYS A 483 2.64 -32.30 4.92
C LYS A 483 2.44 -31.04 5.76
N THR A 484 3.40 -30.79 6.66
CA THR A 484 3.57 -29.49 7.31
C THR A 484 4.85 -28.87 6.81
N ILE A 485 4.79 -27.60 6.33
CA ILE A 485 5.93 -26.82 5.84
C ILE A 485 5.93 -25.52 6.65
N GLY A 486 6.90 -25.33 7.53
CA GLY A 486 6.93 -24.17 8.44
C GLY A 486 5.65 -24.08 9.26
N ASN A 487 4.93 -22.97 9.12
CA ASN A 487 3.61 -22.74 9.74
C ASN A 487 2.42 -23.15 8.84
N ALA A 488 2.65 -23.68 7.66
CA ALA A 488 1.59 -24.13 6.77
C ALA A 488 1.27 -25.61 6.99
N ILE A 489 -0.01 -25.93 7.00
CA ILE A 489 -0.54 -27.30 7.00
C ILE A 489 -1.20 -27.55 5.65
N ILE A 490 -0.78 -28.61 4.98
CA ILE A 490 -1.27 -29.03 3.67
C ILE A 490 -2.11 -30.28 3.86
N TYR A 491 -3.36 -30.21 3.46
CA TYR A 491 -4.28 -31.32 3.44
C TYR A 491 -4.50 -31.80 2.01
N GLN A 492 -4.59 -33.11 1.83
CA GLN A 492 -4.93 -33.76 0.55
C GLN A 492 -6.26 -34.47 0.69
N ARG A 493 -7.11 -34.34 -0.32
CA ARG A 493 -8.39 -35.03 -0.39
C ARG A 493 -8.19 -36.56 -0.39
N LEU A 494 -9.02 -37.24 0.38
CA LEU A 494 -9.16 -38.73 0.30
C LEU A 494 -9.83 -39.10 -1.04
N LYS A 495 -9.38 -40.22 -1.63
CA LYS A 495 -9.97 -40.74 -2.87
C LYS A 495 -11.38 -41.28 -2.64
#